data_6856e156e0bcc4668cad4a4664f0401c
#
_entry.id   6856e156e0bcc4668cad4a4664f0401c
#
_cell.length_a   1.000
_cell.length_b   1.000
_cell.length_c   1.000
_cell.angle_alpha   90.00
_cell.angle_beta   90.00
_cell.angle_gamma   90.00
#
_symmetry.space_group_name_H-M   'P 1'
#
loop_
_entity.id
_entity.type
_entity.pdbx_description
1 polymer ?
#
loop_
_entity_poly.entity_id
_entity_poly.type
_entity_poly.pdbx_seq_one_letter_code
_entity_poly.pdbx_strand_id
1 'polypeptide(L)'
;MTKQELIERVYRNYGEQAGLTKKAVGIIVDGVFSELGDYFVKARVTKNAKPRFTYPGFGTFAKKKRIARTGRHPQTGKPIKIPAANTIQFTAGSWLKQLLNGD
;
A
#
# COMPACT_ATOMS: atom_id res chain seq x y z
N MET A 1 8.93 -8.33 8.97
CA MET A 1 7.89 -8.16 10.01
C MET A 1 6.55 -8.64 9.47
N THR A 2 5.89 -9.51 10.22
CA THR A 2 4.59 -10.06 9.84
C THR A 2 3.46 -9.20 10.39
N LYS A 3 2.22 -9.47 9.95
CA LYS A 3 1.04 -8.81 10.48
C LYS A 3 0.93 -8.99 11.99
N GLN A 4 1.18 -10.21 12.48
CA GLN A 4 1.11 -10.51 13.90
C GLN A 4 2.15 -9.73 14.71
N GLU A 5 3.36 -9.64 14.21
CA GLU A 5 4.41 -8.83 14.82
C GLU A 5 4.04 -7.35 14.88
N LEU A 6 3.45 -6.83 13.80
CA LEU A 6 2.98 -5.45 13.76
C LEU A 6 1.91 -5.20 14.81
N ILE A 7 0.91 -6.09 14.90
CA ILE A 7 -0.16 -5.98 15.89
C ILE A 7 0.41 -5.98 17.32
N GLU A 8 1.38 -6.86 17.56
CA GLU A 8 2.03 -6.95 18.86
C GLU A 8 2.76 -5.66 19.24
N ARG A 9 3.48 -5.08 18.29
CA ARG A 9 4.21 -3.82 18.51
C ARG A 9 3.25 -2.65 18.75
N VAL A 10 2.17 -2.57 17.99
CA VAL A 10 1.16 -1.53 18.16
C VAL A 10 0.47 -1.68 19.51
N TYR A 11 0.13 -2.90 19.90
CA TYR A 11 -0.48 -3.15 21.20
C TYR A 11 0.46 -2.73 22.33
N ARG A 12 1.71 -3.16 22.28
CA ARG A 12 2.68 -2.89 23.35
C ARG A 12 3.00 -1.41 23.50
N ASN A 13 3.11 -0.71 22.37
CA ASN A 13 3.54 0.68 22.39
C ASN A 13 2.39 1.68 22.53
N TYR A 14 1.19 1.30 22.10
CA TYR A 14 0.06 2.22 22.05
C TYR A 14 -1.23 1.64 22.62
N GLY A 15 -1.53 0.38 22.33
CA GLY A 15 -2.79 -0.24 22.71
C GLY A 15 -2.99 -0.35 24.22
N GLU A 16 -1.97 -0.74 24.96
CA GLU A 16 -2.04 -0.83 26.41
C GLU A 16 -2.38 0.52 27.04
N GLN A 17 -1.72 1.57 26.58
CA GLN A 17 -1.93 2.93 27.07
C GLN A 17 -3.35 3.43 26.77
N ALA A 18 -3.92 2.98 25.66
CA ALA A 18 -5.27 3.36 25.26
C ALA A 18 -6.35 2.47 25.90
N GLY A 19 -5.95 1.51 26.74
CA GLY A 19 -6.90 0.60 27.37
C GLY A 19 -7.47 -0.45 26.44
N LEU A 20 -6.80 -0.74 25.32
CA LEU A 20 -7.26 -1.72 24.33
C LEU A 20 -6.64 -3.09 24.58
N THR A 21 -7.39 -4.13 24.22
CA THR A 21 -6.87 -5.50 24.20
C THR A 21 -6.10 -5.74 22.91
N LYS A 22 -5.25 -6.77 22.88
CA LYS A 22 -4.54 -7.18 21.67
C LYS A 22 -5.53 -7.53 20.55
N LYS A 23 -6.65 -8.17 20.89
CA LYS A 23 -7.70 -8.50 19.94
C LYS A 23 -8.31 -7.24 19.32
N ALA A 24 -8.59 -6.23 20.14
CA ALA A 24 -9.12 -4.95 19.64
C ALA A 24 -8.13 -4.26 18.71
N VAL A 25 -6.84 -4.27 19.05
CA VAL A 25 -5.79 -3.70 18.19
C VAL A 25 -5.75 -4.43 16.84
N GLY A 26 -5.85 -5.76 16.86
CA GLY A 26 -5.88 -6.56 15.63
C GLY A 26 -7.05 -6.20 14.74
N ILE A 27 -8.24 -6.02 15.31
CA ILE A 27 -9.43 -5.62 14.55
C ILE A 27 -9.22 -4.24 13.92
N ILE A 28 -8.65 -3.30 14.66
CA ILE A 28 -8.40 -1.94 14.15
C ILE A 28 -7.36 -1.95 13.04
N VAL A 29 -6.26 -2.69 13.20
CA VAL A 29 -5.22 -2.80 12.17
C VAL A 29 -5.80 -3.40 10.89
N ASP A 30 -6.56 -4.50 11.02
CA ASP A 30 -7.23 -5.10 9.86
C ASP A 30 -8.20 -4.11 9.21
N GLY A 31 -8.91 -3.34 10.02
CA GLY A 31 -9.85 -2.33 9.53
C GLY A 31 -9.18 -1.24 8.71
N VAL A 32 -8.02 -0.76 9.16
CA VAL A 32 -7.26 0.26 8.42
C VAL A 32 -6.92 -0.23 7.02
N PHE A 33 -6.36 -1.43 6.90
CA PHE A 33 -5.97 -1.97 5.61
C PHE A 33 -7.17 -2.36 4.74
N SER A 34 -8.26 -2.85 5.36
CA SER A 34 -9.49 -3.15 4.64
C SER A 34 -10.11 -1.89 4.03
N GLU A 35 -10.14 -0.80 4.78
CA GLU A 35 -10.68 0.46 4.28
C GLU A 35 -9.83 1.02 3.14
N LEU A 36 -8.51 0.95 3.26
CA LEU A 36 -7.61 1.40 2.20
C LEU A 36 -7.77 0.56 0.94
N GLY A 37 -7.84 -0.77 1.10
CA GLY A 37 -8.07 -1.67 -0.02
C GLY A 37 -9.38 -1.40 -0.73
N ASP A 38 -10.45 -1.23 0.03
CA ASP A 38 -11.77 -0.94 -0.51
C ASP A 38 -11.79 0.38 -1.27
N TYR A 39 -11.15 1.42 -0.72
CA TYR A 39 -11.03 2.71 -1.39
C TYR A 39 -10.38 2.56 -2.76
N PHE A 40 -9.23 1.85 -2.83
CA PHE A 40 -8.51 1.70 -4.09
C PHE A 40 -9.23 0.80 -5.10
N VAL A 41 -9.97 -0.20 -4.62
CA VAL A 41 -10.76 -1.07 -5.50
C VAL A 41 -11.87 -0.28 -6.19
N LYS A 42 -12.57 0.58 -5.44
CA LYS A 42 -13.72 1.32 -5.95
C LYS A 42 -13.35 2.58 -6.73
N ALA A 43 -12.24 3.22 -6.38
CA ALA A 43 -11.82 4.46 -7.03
C ALA A 43 -11.27 4.15 -8.43
N ARG A 44 -11.62 5.01 -9.41
CA ARG A 44 -11.20 4.81 -10.80
C ARG A 44 -10.06 5.75 -11.19
N VAL A 45 -9.09 5.22 -11.91
CA VAL A 45 -8.04 6.02 -12.53
C VAL A 45 -8.63 6.64 -13.79
N THR A 46 -8.59 7.97 -13.88
CA THR A 46 -9.02 8.71 -15.08
C THR A 46 -7.89 9.60 -15.55
N LYS A 47 -8.07 10.24 -16.71
CA LYS A 47 -7.07 11.19 -17.24
C LYS A 47 -6.73 12.29 -16.23
N ASN A 48 -7.73 12.76 -15.49
CA ASN A 48 -7.60 13.91 -14.60
C ASN A 48 -7.61 13.55 -13.11
N ALA A 49 -7.82 12.28 -12.78
CA ALA A 49 -7.91 11.86 -11.39
C ALA A 49 -7.17 10.55 -11.18
N LYS A 50 -6.17 10.58 -10.29
CA LYS A 50 -5.45 9.38 -9.86
C LYS A 50 -5.73 9.19 -8.38
N PRO A 51 -6.48 8.14 -8.01
CA PRO A 51 -6.77 7.88 -6.60
C PRO A 51 -5.48 7.69 -5.82
N ARG A 52 -5.39 8.35 -4.68
CA ARG A 52 -4.21 8.24 -3.82
C ARG A 52 -4.60 8.45 -2.37
N PHE A 53 -3.80 7.87 -1.51
CA PHE A 53 -3.87 8.06 -0.07
C PHE A 53 -2.52 8.52 0.43
N THR A 54 -2.48 9.66 1.10
CA THR A 54 -1.26 10.20 1.68
C THR A 54 -1.35 10.14 3.20
N TYR A 55 -0.39 9.46 3.81
CA TYR A 55 -0.21 9.52 5.25
C TYR A 55 0.96 10.45 5.53
N PRO A 56 0.71 11.63 6.13
CA PRO A 56 1.76 12.63 6.33
C PRO A 56 2.94 12.05 7.12
N GLY A 57 4.15 12.32 6.63
CA GLY A 57 5.37 11.82 7.24
C GLY A 57 5.76 10.40 6.82
N PHE A 58 4.83 9.60 6.34
CA PHE A 58 5.12 8.22 5.94
C PHE A 58 5.26 8.10 4.42
N GLY A 59 4.21 8.45 3.69
CA GLY A 59 4.27 8.36 2.24
C GLY A 59 2.91 8.37 1.58
N THR A 60 2.92 8.13 0.29
CA THR A 60 1.71 8.16 -0.56
C THR A 60 1.57 6.85 -1.30
N PHE A 61 0.36 6.28 -1.25
CA PHE A 61 -0.06 5.14 -2.06
C PHE A 61 -0.91 5.68 -3.22
N ALA A 62 -0.53 5.38 -4.46
CA ALA A 62 -1.25 5.86 -5.63
C ALA A 62 -1.67 4.68 -6.49
N LYS A 63 -2.94 4.71 -6.94
CA LYS A 63 -3.42 3.71 -7.88
C LYS A 63 -2.98 4.11 -9.29
N LYS A 64 -2.33 3.20 -9.98
CA LYS A 64 -1.87 3.40 -11.35
C LYS A 64 -2.45 2.35 -12.26
N LYS A 65 -2.75 2.76 -13.48
CA LYS A 65 -3.18 1.84 -14.53
C LYS A 65 -2.03 1.62 -15.49
N ARG A 66 -1.60 0.37 -15.59
CA ARG A 66 -0.60 -0.03 -16.58
C ARG A 66 -1.34 -0.30 -17.89
N ILE A 67 -0.93 0.38 -18.97
CA ILE A 67 -1.52 0.14 -20.28
C ILE A 67 -1.10 -1.21 -20.83
N ALA A 68 -1.93 -1.78 -21.70
CA ALA A 68 -1.60 -3.01 -22.41
C ALA A 68 -0.39 -2.76 -23.31
N ARG A 69 0.51 -3.74 -23.37
CA ARG A 69 1.71 -3.65 -24.22
C ARG A 69 2.04 -5.03 -24.79
N THR A 70 2.89 -5.05 -25.81
CA THR A 70 3.40 -6.28 -26.38
C THR A 70 4.79 -6.52 -25.84
N GLY A 71 5.00 -7.66 -25.21
CA GLY A 71 6.30 -8.11 -24.73
C GLY A 71 6.79 -9.29 -25.55
N ARG A 72 7.94 -9.84 -25.19
CA ARG A 72 8.47 -11.05 -25.81
C ARG A 72 8.65 -12.16 -24.77
N HIS A 73 8.28 -13.37 -25.16
CA HIS A 73 8.47 -14.53 -24.30
C HIS A 73 9.98 -14.78 -24.13
N PRO A 74 10.50 -14.89 -22.91
CA PRO A 74 11.95 -15.00 -22.70
C PRO A 74 12.58 -16.25 -23.31
N GLN A 75 11.84 -17.34 -23.44
CA GLN A 75 12.37 -18.61 -23.97
C GLN A 75 12.16 -18.77 -25.47
N THR A 76 11.07 -18.28 -26.02
CA THR A 76 10.73 -18.51 -27.42
C THR A 76 10.91 -17.27 -28.31
N GLY A 77 11.05 -16.09 -27.72
CA GLY A 77 11.11 -14.84 -28.45
C GLY A 77 9.82 -14.42 -29.14
N LYS A 78 8.75 -15.19 -28.96
CA LYS A 78 7.46 -14.88 -29.57
C LYS A 78 6.80 -13.69 -28.88
N PRO A 79 6.09 -12.80 -29.63
CA PRO A 79 5.37 -11.71 -29.01
C PRO A 79 4.23 -12.24 -28.14
N ILE A 80 4.08 -11.67 -26.96
CA ILE A 80 2.98 -11.95 -26.06
C ILE A 80 2.31 -10.64 -25.65
N LYS A 81 0.99 -10.69 -25.53
CA LYS A 81 0.22 -9.54 -25.05
C LYS A 81 0.28 -9.49 -23.53
N ILE A 82 0.75 -8.37 -22.99
CA ILE A 82 0.67 -8.09 -21.58
C ILE A 82 -0.56 -7.21 -21.37
N PRO A 83 -1.63 -7.73 -20.71
CA PRO A 83 -2.87 -6.97 -20.58
C PRO A 83 -2.70 -5.75 -19.68
N ALA A 84 -3.60 -4.80 -19.84
CA ALA A 84 -3.69 -3.66 -18.92
C ALA A 84 -4.01 -4.17 -17.52
N ALA A 85 -3.42 -3.54 -16.51
CA ALA A 85 -3.63 -3.91 -15.11
C ALA A 85 -3.59 -2.68 -14.22
N ASN A 86 -4.34 -2.75 -13.13
CA ASN A 86 -4.26 -1.74 -12.08
C ASN A 86 -3.26 -2.21 -11.02
N THR A 87 -2.51 -1.27 -10.47
CA THR A 87 -1.55 -1.55 -9.41
C THR A 87 -1.48 -0.39 -8.45
N ILE A 88 -0.84 -0.61 -7.32
CA ILE A 88 -0.58 0.43 -6.32
C ILE A 88 0.92 0.70 -6.28
N GLN A 89 1.29 1.97 -6.39
CA GLN A 89 2.67 2.40 -6.21
C GLN A 89 2.80 3.17 -4.90
N PHE A 90 3.78 2.78 -4.10
CA PHE A 90 4.10 3.50 -2.87
C PHE A 90 5.30 4.41 -3.11
N THR A 91 5.17 5.67 -2.67
CA THR A 91 6.28 6.63 -2.67
C THR A 91 6.50 7.08 -1.24
N ALA A 92 7.70 6.84 -0.72
CA ALA A 92 8.05 7.26 0.63
C ALA A 92 8.05 8.78 0.73
N GLY A 93 7.53 9.29 1.84
CA GLY A 93 7.56 10.73 2.12
C GLY A 93 8.98 11.21 2.38
N SER A 94 9.22 12.51 2.23
CA SER A 94 10.54 13.09 2.40
C SER A 94 11.10 12.84 3.80
N TRP A 95 10.27 12.94 4.83
CA TRP A 95 10.68 12.68 6.20
C TRP A 95 11.14 11.23 6.40
N LEU A 96 10.36 10.27 5.89
CA LEU A 96 10.73 8.87 5.98
C LEU A 96 12.01 8.59 5.20
N LYS A 97 12.17 9.19 4.01
CA LYS A 97 13.40 9.05 3.22
C LYS A 97 14.62 9.53 3.97
N GLN A 98 14.52 10.67 4.65
CA GLN A 98 15.61 11.23 5.44
C GLN A 98 16.00 10.27 6.56
N LEU A 99 15.04 9.72 7.28
CA LEU A 99 15.30 8.76 8.35
C LEU A 99 15.96 7.48 7.82
N LEU A 100 15.52 7.01 6.66
CA LEU A 100 16.08 5.81 6.04
C LEU A 100 17.54 5.99 5.61
N ASN A 101 17.93 7.21 5.24
CA ASN A 101 19.26 7.50 4.75
C ASN A 101 20.20 8.03 5.85
N GLY A 102 19.77 8.02 7.10
CA GLY A 102 20.61 8.33 8.24
C GLY A 102 20.86 9.80 8.48
N ASP A 103 20.07 10.65 7.90
CA ASP A 103 20.22 12.12 8.07
C ASP A 103 19.27 12.69 9.11
#